data_fd923cd6bfc6998b4bb2e582cfb7b44e
#
_entry.id   fd923cd6bfc6998b4bb2e582cfb7b44e
#
_cell.length_a   1.000
_cell.length_b   1.000
_cell.length_c   1.000
_cell.angle_alpha   90.00
_cell.angle_beta   90.00
_cell.angle_gamma   90.00
#
_symmetry.space_group_name_H-M   'P 1'
#
loop_
_entity.id
_entity.type
_entity.pdbx_description
1 polymer ?
#
loop_
_entity_poly.entity_id
_entity_poly.type
_entity_poly.pdbx_seq_one_letter_code
_entity_poly.pdbx_strand_id
1 'polypeptide(L)'
;MAQKSGLVITAHPGDFVWRAGGAIALHAKAGFRIKILCLSYGERGESQFAWKQAGVKLEDVKAQRRDEAARAASVLGAEIEFMDAGDYPLRTTEPMLARAIDIFHELNPAFVLTHSLEDPYNVDHPEATRFAQEARIIAQAAGHKPDPTRAYAAPPVFLFEPHQPEQCNFKPNVILNIDEVWQTKRQAFEVLAAQKHLWDYYTRVALNRGMQGGRNSGKAMTYGEAYQRLFPEALERLA
;
A
#
# COMPACT_ATOMS: atom_id res chain seq x y z
N MET A 1 -11.74 -18.26 -15.89
CA MET A 1 -10.60 -17.31 -15.90
C MET A 1 -9.95 -17.39 -14.53
N ALA A 2 -8.60 -17.31 -14.43
CA ALA A 2 -7.93 -17.25 -13.14
C ALA A 2 -8.37 -15.99 -12.39
N GLN A 3 -8.49 -16.07 -11.05
CA GLN A 3 -8.80 -14.93 -10.20
C GLN A 3 -7.70 -13.86 -10.35
N LYS A 4 -8.09 -12.63 -10.63
CA LYS A 4 -7.14 -11.51 -10.66
C LYS A 4 -6.63 -11.20 -9.25
N SER A 5 -5.42 -10.68 -9.15
CA SER A 5 -4.82 -10.32 -7.87
C SER A 5 -4.17 -8.94 -7.91
N GLY A 6 -3.98 -8.36 -6.75
CA GLY A 6 -3.21 -7.14 -6.52
C GLY A 6 -2.25 -7.32 -5.35
N LEU A 7 -1.09 -6.69 -5.42
CA LEU A 7 -0.07 -6.71 -4.37
C LEU A 7 0.14 -5.30 -3.83
N VAL A 8 0.12 -5.17 -2.52
CA VAL A 8 0.45 -3.92 -1.81
C VAL A 8 1.72 -4.17 -1.01
N ILE A 9 2.75 -3.37 -1.23
CA ILE A 9 4.00 -3.43 -0.44
C ILE A 9 4.12 -2.13 0.33
N THR A 10 4.12 -2.22 1.65
CA THR A 10 4.05 -1.07 2.55
C THR A 10 5.12 -1.14 3.64
N ALA A 11 5.67 0.01 4.02
CA ALA A 11 6.66 0.10 5.09
C ALA A 11 6.05 -0.25 6.45
N HIS A 12 4.89 0.35 6.78
CA HIS A 12 4.28 0.26 8.11
C HIS A 12 2.78 -0.10 8.06
N PRO A 13 2.20 -0.58 9.17
CA PRO A 13 0.82 -1.06 9.24
C PRO A 13 -0.27 -0.05 8.89
N GLY A 14 -0.04 1.24 9.10
CA GLY A 14 -1.03 2.29 8.82
C GLY A 14 -1.09 2.69 7.36
N ASP A 15 0.01 2.62 6.64
CA ASP A 15 0.16 3.22 5.31
C ASP A 15 -0.85 2.68 4.30
N PHE A 16 -1.04 1.37 4.24
CA PHE A 16 -1.98 0.76 3.30
C PHE A 16 -3.44 1.17 3.59
N VAL A 17 -3.76 1.48 4.84
CA VAL A 17 -5.10 1.93 5.24
C VAL A 17 -5.33 3.37 4.81
N TRP A 18 -4.39 4.25 5.19
CA TRP A 18 -4.50 5.68 4.93
C TRP A 18 -4.48 6.01 3.44
N ARG A 19 -3.55 5.38 2.72
CA ARG A 19 -3.14 5.79 1.37
C ARG A 19 -3.75 4.94 0.26
N ALA A 20 -4.13 3.69 0.56
CA ALA A 20 -4.61 2.72 -0.43
C ALA A 20 -5.85 1.91 0.00
N GLY A 21 -6.43 2.21 1.16
CA GLY A 21 -7.57 1.44 1.70
C GLY A 21 -8.78 1.41 0.77
N GLY A 22 -9.04 2.48 0.04
CA GLY A 22 -10.10 2.53 -0.96
C GLY A 22 -9.81 1.63 -2.16
N ALA A 23 -8.59 1.69 -2.71
CA ALA A 23 -8.20 0.81 -3.81
C ALA A 23 -8.25 -0.66 -3.40
N ILE A 24 -7.77 -1.00 -2.20
CA ILE A 24 -7.83 -2.35 -1.66
C ILE A 24 -9.28 -2.83 -1.59
N ALA A 25 -10.16 -2.07 -0.94
CA ALA A 25 -11.56 -2.43 -0.78
C ALA A 25 -12.33 -2.53 -2.10
N LEU A 26 -12.07 -1.63 -3.07
CA LEU A 26 -12.67 -1.67 -4.41
C LEU A 26 -12.32 -2.95 -5.15
N HIS A 27 -11.04 -3.30 -5.17
CA HIS A 27 -10.59 -4.50 -5.89
C HIS A 27 -11.03 -5.78 -5.18
N ALA A 28 -10.99 -5.82 -3.84
CA ALA A 28 -11.53 -6.95 -3.08
C ALA A 28 -13.03 -7.16 -3.36
N LYS A 29 -13.83 -6.08 -3.35
CA LYS A 29 -15.24 -6.09 -3.72
C LYS A 29 -15.48 -6.58 -5.16
N ALA A 30 -14.57 -6.27 -6.07
CA ALA A 30 -14.59 -6.73 -7.46
C ALA A 30 -14.09 -8.19 -7.64
N GLY A 31 -13.79 -8.90 -6.55
CA GLY A 31 -13.36 -10.29 -6.57
C GLY A 31 -11.86 -10.53 -6.80
N PHE A 32 -11.03 -9.49 -6.70
CA PHE A 32 -9.59 -9.67 -6.72
C PHE A 32 -9.09 -10.27 -5.41
N ARG A 33 -8.07 -11.12 -5.49
CA ARG A 33 -7.27 -11.52 -4.33
C ARG A 33 -6.25 -10.42 -4.06
N ILE A 34 -6.40 -9.70 -2.95
CA ILE A 34 -5.47 -8.64 -2.55
C ILE A 34 -4.58 -9.15 -1.43
N LYS A 35 -3.26 -9.05 -1.64
CA LYS A 35 -2.26 -9.36 -0.62
C LYS A 35 -1.48 -8.11 -0.25
N ILE A 36 -1.36 -7.88 1.04
CA ILE A 36 -0.53 -6.81 1.63
C ILE A 36 0.73 -7.47 2.17
N LEU A 37 1.89 -6.98 1.74
CA LEU A 37 3.19 -7.30 2.31
C LEU A 37 3.64 -6.10 3.14
N CYS A 38 3.54 -6.20 4.45
CA CYS A 38 3.92 -5.17 5.39
C CYS A 38 5.34 -5.44 5.89
N LEU A 39 6.27 -4.54 5.62
CA LEU A 39 7.70 -4.79 5.84
C LEU A 39 8.10 -4.70 7.31
N SER A 40 7.42 -3.86 8.11
CA SER A 40 7.66 -3.71 9.55
C SER A 40 6.35 -3.66 10.33
N TYR A 41 6.44 -3.51 11.64
CA TYR A 41 5.28 -3.24 12.48
C TYR A 41 5.10 -1.74 12.79
N GLY A 42 5.98 -0.86 12.30
CA GLY A 42 5.97 0.56 12.65
C GLY A 42 6.16 0.79 14.15
N GLU A 43 6.93 -0.08 14.77
CA GLU A 43 7.01 -0.21 16.21
C GLU A 43 7.76 0.92 16.88
N ARG A 44 8.71 1.58 16.18
CA ARG A 44 9.52 2.68 16.75
C ARG A 44 9.03 4.06 16.35
N GLY A 45 8.81 4.28 15.05
CA GLY A 45 8.50 5.60 14.52
C GLY A 45 7.01 5.91 14.38
N GLU A 46 6.16 4.91 14.18
CA GLU A 46 4.74 5.08 13.85
C GLU A 46 3.78 4.76 15.03
N SER A 47 4.31 4.54 16.24
CA SER A 47 3.54 4.01 17.38
C SER A 47 3.59 4.90 18.62
N GLN A 48 3.59 6.22 18.45
CA GLN A 48 3.78 7.19 19.54
C GLN A 48 2.81 7.00 20.72
N PHE A 49 1.54 6.66 20.47
CA PHE A 49 0.56 6.46 21.54
C PHE A 49 0.81 5.16 22.31
N ALA A 50 1.27 4.10 21.65
CA ALA A 50 1.63 2.87 22.33
C ALA A 50 2.78 3.08 23.32
N TRP A 51 3.80 3.84 22.91
CA TRP A 51 4.96 4.16 23.77
C TRP A 51 4.66 5.04 24.98
N LYS A 52 3.48 5.69 25.03
CA LYS A 52 3.05 6.46 26.23
C LYS A 52 2.57 5.58 27.38
N GLN A 53 2.37 4.29 27.16
CA GLN A 53 1.94 3.35 28.21
C GLN A 53 3.13 3.01 29.14
N ALA A 54 2.92 3.12 30.45
CA ALA A 54 3.97 2.84 31.41
C ALA A 54 4.41 1.36 31.34
N GLY A 55 5.72 1.13 31.23
CA GLY A 55 6.31 -0.21 31.22
C GLY A 55 6.15 -0.99 29.90
N VAL A 56 5.62 -0.37 28.84
CA VAL A 56 5.48 -1.02 27.54
C VAL A 56 6.85 -1.41 26.96
N LYS A 57 6.91 -2.59 26.37
CA LYS A 57 8.09 -3.13 25.70
C LYS A 57 7.91 -3.12 24.19
N LEU A 58 9.01 -3.23 23.46
CA LEU A 58 9.01 -3.27 22.00
C LEU A 58 8.09 -4.37 21.44
N GLU A 59 8.13 -5.56 22.04
CA GLU A 59 7.31 -6.69 21.61
C GLU A 59 5.82 -6.47 21.84
N ASP A 60 5.44 -5.72 22.89
CA ASP A 60 4.04 -5.35 23.14
C ASP A 60 3.54 -4.40 22.04
N VAL A 61 4.38 -3.43 21.62
CA VAL A 61 4.06 -2.53 20.53
C VAL A 61 3.94 -3.27 19.20
N LYS A 62 4.87 -4.18 18.89
CA LYS A 62 4.80 -5.03 17.70
C LYS A 62 3.52 -5.86 17.67
N ALA A 63 3.17 -6.50 18.79
CA ALA A 63 1.96 -7.31 18.89
C ALA A 63 0.69 -6.47 18.67
N GLN A 64 0.59 -5.30 19.30
CA GLN A 64 -0.52 -4.38 19.12
C GLN A 64 -0.65 -3.95 17.65
N ARG A 65 0.44 -3.52 17.03
CA ARG A 65 0.44 -3.02 15.65
C ARG A 65 0.11 -4.12 14.65
N ARG A 66 0.62 -5.33 14.88
CA ARG A 66 0.27 -6.51 14.09
C ARG A 66 -1.23 -6.80 14.14
N ASP A 67 -1.83 -6.79 15.32
CA ASP A 67 -3.27 -7.03 15.51
C ASP A 67 -4.11 -5.93 14.82
N GLU A 68 -3.77 -4.65 15.03
CA GLU A 68 -4.43 -3.52 14.36
C GLU A 68 -4.39 -3.68 12.84
N ALA A 69 -3.22 -3.97 12.26
CA ALA A 69 -3.06 -4.13 10.82
C ALA A 69 -3.81 -5.35 10.26
N ALA A 70 -3.77 -6.48 10.97
CA ALA A 70 -4.48 -7.69 10.55
C ALA A 70 -6.00 -7.45 10.53
N ARG A 71 -6.54 -6.79 11.55
CA ARG A 71 -7.96 -6.41 11.59
C ARG A 71 -8.32 -5.41 10.49
N ALA A 72 -7.49 -4.40 10.25
CA ALA A 72 -7.72 -3.42 9.19
C ALA A 72 -7.68 -4.07 7.80
N ALA A 73 -6.73 -4.97 7.54
CA ALA A 73 -6.66 -5.74 6.30
C ALA A 73 -7.93 -6.59 6.09
N SER A 74 -8.41 -7.25 7.14
CA SER A 74 -9.65 -8.02 7.12
C SER A 74 -10.87 -7.16 6.78
N VAL A 75 -11.00 -5.96 7.37
CA VAL A 75 -12.06 -5.00 7.04
C VAL A 75 -12.02 -4.61 5.57
N LEU A 76 -10.83 -4.43 5.00
CA LEU A 76 -10.64 -4.08 3.59
C LEU A 76 -10.77 -5.27 2.63
N GLY A 77 -10.90 -6.51 3.14
CA GLY A 77 -11.02 -7.73 2.34
C GLY A 77 -9.69 -8.21 1.76
N ALA A 78 -8.56 -7.96 2.43
CA ALA A 78 -7.23 -8.33 1.99
C ALA A 78 -6.53 -9.31 2.96
N GLU A 79 -5.63 -10.12 2.39
CA GLU A 79 -4.66 -10.91 3.16
C GLU A 79 -3.46 -10.03 3.53
N ILE A 80 -2.85 -10.27 4.70
CA ILE A 80 -1.63 -9.56 5.12
C ILE A 80 -0.53 -10.52 5.58
N GLU A 81 0.71 -10.22 5.19
CA GLU A 81 1.92 -10.91 5.61
C GLU A 81 2.93 -9.88 6.11
N PHE A 82 3.64 -10.19 7.21
CA PHE A 82 4.63 -9.29 7.82
C PHE A 82 6.04 -9.85 7.66
N MET A 83 7.02 -8.96 7.45
CA MET A 83 8.43 -9.32 7.26
C MET A 83 9.33 -9.03 8.48
N ASP A 84 8.87 -8.23 9.43
CA ASP A 84 9.64 -7.84 10.63
C ASP A 84 11.02 -7.23 10.32
N ALA A 85 11.08 -6.36 9.33
CA ALA A 85 12.32 -5.67 8.92
C ALA A 85 12.81 -4.62 9.93
N GLY A 86 12.00 -4.33 10.96
CA GLY A 86 12.15 -3.15 11.81
C GLY A 86 11.76 -1.86 11.09
N ASP A 87 11.68 -0.78 11.85
CA ASP A 87 11.42 0.56 11.33
C ASP A 87 12.37 1.58 11.95
N TYR A 88 12.54 2.71 11.28
CA TYR A 88 13.39 3.81 11.72
C TYR A 88 14.79 3.40 12.22
N PRO A 89 15.59 2.75 11.32
CA PRO A 89 15.37 2.58 9.90
C PRO A 89 14.88 1.18 9.52
N LEU A 90 14.03 1.09 8.49
CA LEU A 90 13.68 -0.16 7.83
C LEU A 90 14.90 -0.75 7.12
N ARG A 91 15.14 -2.05 7.31
CA ARG A 91 16.26 -2.75 6.66
C ARG A 91 15.79 -4.07 6.05
N THR A 92 15.78 -4.09 4.72
CA THR A 92 15.45 -5.31 3.97
C THR A 92 16.65 -6.24 3.87
N THR A 93 16.39 -7.54 3.76
CA THR A 93 17.40 -8.58 3.69
C THR A 93 17.18 -9.49 2.47
N GLU A 94 18.20 -10.24 2.08
CA GLU A 94 18.09 -11.22 0.99
C GLU A 94 16.95 -12.24 1.17
N PRO A 95 16.72 -12.84 2.36
CA PRO A 95 15.57 -13.72 2.56
C PRO A 95 14.23 -13.02 2.37
N MET A 96 14.10 -11.75 2.78
CA MET A 96 12.90 -10.96 2.56
C MET A 96 12.67 -10.71 1.07
N LEU A 97 13.74 -10.39 0.33
CA LEU A 97 13.67 -10.19 -1.12
C LEU A 97 13.25 -11.48 -1.83
N ALA A 98 13.83 -12.62 -1.47
CA ALA A 98 13.44 -13.92 -1.99
C ALA A 98 11.95 -14.20 -1.74
N ARG A 99 11.46 -13.96 -0.51
CA ARG A 99 10.04 -14.13 -0.19
C ARG A 99 9.13 -13.20 -1.01
N ALA A 100 9.54 -11.95 -1.22
CA ALA A 100 8.78 -11.03 -2.06
C ALA A 100 8.70 -11.51 -3.52
N ILE A 101 9.80 -12.02 -4.07
CA ILE A 101 9.86 -12.64 -5.41
C ILE A 101 8.89 -13.83 -5.51
N ASP A 102 8.87 -14.71 -4.49
CA ASP A 102 7.93 -15.82 -4.44
C ASP A 102 6.46 -15.33 -4.44
N ILE A 103 6.17 -14.26 -3.69
CA ILE A 103 4.83 -13.65 -3.68
C ILE A 103 4.44 -13.14 -5.07
N PHE A 104 5.37 -12.52 -5.83
CA PHE A 104 5.10 -12.12 -7.22
C PHE A 104 4.78 -13.33 -8.10
N HIS A 105 5.48 -14.45 -7.93
CA HIS A 105 5.22 -15.68 -8.68
C HIS A 105 3.88 -16.33 -8.27
N GLU A 106 3.58 -16.40 -6.98
CA GLU A 106 2.34 -16.96 -6.44
C GLU A 106 1.11 -16.20 -6.93
N LEU A 107 1.16 -14.87 -6.87
CA LEU A 107 0.03 -14.01 -7.19
C LEU A 107 -0.07 -13.68 -8.67
N ASN A 108 1.05 -13.51 -9.37
CA ASN A 108 1.10 -12.90 -10.70
C ASN A 108 0.22 -11.62 -10.76
N PRO A 109 0.52 -10.59 -9.95
CA PRO A 109 -0.40 -9.51 -9.68
C PRO A 109 -0.68 -8.64 -10.90
N ALA A 110 -1.93 -8.21 -11.06
CA ALA A 110 -2.34 -7.29 -12.11
C ALA A 110 -1.83 -5.85 -11.89
N PHE A 111 -1.52 -5.51 -10.63
CA PHE A 111 -0.93 -4.23 -10.24
C PHE A 111 -0.18 -4.35 -8.91
N VAL A 112 0.71 -3.38 -8.68
CA VAL A 112 1.42 -3.20 -7.40
C VAL A 112 1.13 -1.79 -6.88
N LEU A 113 0.82 -1.69 -5.59
CA LEU A 113 0.74 -0.43 -4.86
C LEU A 113 1.92 -0.34 -3.89
N THR A 114 2.59 0.80 -3.84
CA THR A 114 3.68 1.05 -2.88
C THR A 114 3.85 2.56 -2.62
N HIS A 115 4.86 2.96 -1.86
CA HIS A 115 5.12 4.35 -1.49
C HIS A 115 5.65 5.21 -2.65
N SER A 116 5.78 6.53 -2.41
CA SER A 116 6.46 7.46 -3.30
C SER A 116 7.96 7.15 -3.42
N LEU A 117 8.58 7.62 -4.51
CA LEU A 117 10.02 7.44 -4.73
C LEU A 117 10.86 8.27 -3.73
N GLU A 118 10.30 9.38 -3.27
CA GLU A 118 10.93 10.32 -2.36
C GLU A 118 9.98 10.60 -1.20
N ASP A 119 10.50 10.62 0.02
CA ASP A 119 9.80 11.08 1.20
C ASP A 119 10.82 11.60 2.22
N PRO A 120 11.08 12.93 2.27
CA PRO A 120 12.06 13.50 3.18
C PRO A 120 11.63 13.43 4.65
N TYR A 121 10.38 13.09 4.93
CA TYR A 121 9.84 12.97 6.29
C TYR A 121 9.84 11.53 6.81
N ASN A 122 10.04 10.55 5.92
CA ASN A 122 10.05 9.14 6.31
C ASN A 122 11.00 8.33 5.42
N VAL A 123 12.16 8.01 5.96
CA VAL A 123 13.22 7.29 5.23
C VAL A 123 12.85 5.86 4.86
N ASP A 124 11.87 5.27 5.52
CA ASP A 124 11.44 3.89 5.29
C ASP A 124 10.55 3.75 4.04
N HIS A 125 9.83 4.82 3.67
CA HIS A 125 8.94 4.79 2.51
C HIS A 125 9.68 4.61 1.18
N PRO A 126 10.72 5.38 0.84
CA PRO A 126 11.52 5.14 -0.36
C PRO A 126 12.21 3.77 -0.35
N GLU A 127 12.62 3.27 0.81
CA GLU A 127 13.21 1.94 0.95
C GLU A 127 12.19 0.85 0.60
N ALA A 128 10.96 0.94 1.08
CA ALA A 128 9.89 0.02 0.71
C ALA A 128 9.60 0.05 -0.81
N THR A 129 9.65 1.22 -1.43
CA THR A 129 9.47 1.37 -2.87
C THR A 129 10.63 0.78 -3.66
N ARG A 130 11.87 1.00 -3.23
CA ARG A 130 13.07 0.37 -3.81
C ARG A 130 12.96 -1.14 -3.77
N PHE A 131 12.62 -1.69 -2.60
CA PHE A 131 12.42 -3.13 -2.40
C PHE A 131 11.31 -3.70 -3.30
N ALA A 132 10.18 -3.03 -3.40
CA ALA A 132 9.07 -3.44 -4.26
C ALA A 132 9.47 -3.48 -5.75
N GLN A 133 10.22 -2.49 -6.23
CA GLN A 133 10.71 -2.43 -7.60
C GLN A 133 11.75 -3.52 -7.87
N GLU A 134 12.67 -3.75 -6.95
CA GLU A 134 13.70 -4.79 -7.05
C GLU A 134 13.06 -6.18 -7.15
N ALA A 135 12.17 -6.53 -6.22
CA ALA A 135 11.44 -7.80 -6.26
C ALA A 135 10.65 -7.97 -7.56
N ARG A 136 9.95 -6.90 -8.03
CA ARG A 136 9.20 -6.90 -9.28
C ARG A 136 10.08 -7.17 -10.49
N ILE A 137 11.27 -6.59 -10.57
CA ILE A 137 12.19 -6.77 -11.69
C ILE A 137 12.77 -8.18 -11.67
N ILE A 138 13.23 -8.64 -10.51
CA ILE A 138 13.88 -9.95 -10.37
C ILE A 138 12.86 -11.08 -10.63
N ALA A 139 11.62 -10.94 -10.20
CA ALA A 139 10.56 -11.93 -10.45
C ALA A 139 10.32 -12.20 -11.95
N GLN A 140 10.71 -11.29 -12.85
CA GLN A 140 10.59 -11.47 -14.30
C GLN A 140 11.84 -12.12 -14.92
N ALA A 141 12.96 -12.13 -14.20
CA ALA A 141 14.21 -12.66 -14.71
C ALA A 141 14.12 -14.18 -14.89
N ALA A 142 14.50 -14.68 -16.06
CA ALA A 142 14.33 -16.11 -16.44
C ALA A 142 14.96 -17.06 -15.43
N GLY A 143 16.12 -16.70 -14.86
CA GLY A 143 16.83 -17.53 -13.88
C GLY A 143 16.19 -17.58 -12.49
N HIS A 144 15.22 -16.72 -12.21
CA HIS A 144 14.48 -16.68 -10.93
C HIS A 144 13.07 -17.27 -11.03
N LYS A 145 12.59 -17.58 -12.24
CA LYS A 145 11.24 -18.12 -12.42
C LYS A 145 11.17 -19.57 -11.94
N PRO A 146 10.14 -19.94 -11.16
CA PRO A 146 9.93 -21.34 -10.78
C PRO A 146 9.54 -22.22 -11.99
N ASP A 147 8.91 -21.61 -12.99
CA ASP A 147 8.63 -22.21 -14.30
C ASP A 147 9.10 -21.23 -15.39
N PRO A 148 10.26 -21.50 -16.04
CA PRO A 148 10.82 -20.62 -17.07
C PRO A 148 9.93 -20.53 -18.33
N THR A 149 9.01 -21.47 -18.53
CA THR A 149 8.08 -21.46 -19.68
C THR A 149 6.88 -20.55 -19.45
N ARG A 150 6.57 -20.22 -18.19
CA ARG A 150 5.47 -19.33 -17.83
C ARG A 150 5.88 -17.87 -18.00
N ALA A 151 5.04 -17.11 -18.70
CA ALA A 151 5.18 -15.66 -18.74
C ALA A 151 4.67 -15.03 -17.43
N TYR A 152 5.53 -14.29 -16.76
CA TYR A 152 5.15 -13.44 -15.65
C TYR A 152 5.06 -12.00 -16.13
N ALA A 153 3.92 -11.37 -15.93
CA ALA A 153 3.71 -9.99 -16.35
C ALA A 153 4.60 -9.03 -15.54
N ALA A 154 4.96 -7.92 -16.17
CA ALA A 154 5.50 -6.77 -15.47
C ALA A 154 4.34 -5.91 -14.96
N PRO A 155 3.82 -6.11 -13.74
CA PRO A 155 2.64 -5.39 -13.30
C PRO A 155 2.92 -3.89 -13.24
N PRO A 156 1.95 -3.03 -13.61
CA PRO A 156 2.06 -1.60 -13.38
C PRO A 156 2.21 -1.31 -11.89
N VAL A 157 3.01 -0.29 -11.58
CA VAL A 157 3.26 0.18 -10.21
C VAL A 157 2.56 1.52 -10.03
N PHE A 158 1.75 1.62 -8.98
CA PHE A 158 1.10 2.84 -8.55
C PHE A 158 1.65 3.23 -7.19
N LEU A 159 2.21 4.41 -7.14
CA LEU A 159 2.72 5.01 -5.91
C LEU A 159 1.57 5.69 -5.19
N PHE A 160 1.34 5.38 -3.92
CA PHE A 160 0.32 6.09 -3.15
C PHE A 160 0.79 7.46 -2.70
N GLU A 161 -0.18 8.34 -2.49
CA GLU A 161 0.06 9.72 -2.10
C GLU A 161 0.79 9.79 -0.74
N PRO A 162 1.98 10.42 -0.66
CA PRO A 162 2.66 10.66 0.60
C PRO A 162 1.94 11.71 1.44
N HIS A 163 2.32 11.84 2.72
CA HIS A 163 1.68 12.79 3.64
C HIS A 163 1.83 14.26 3.21
N GLN A 164 2.97 14.59 2.60
CA GLN A 164 3.24 15.93 2.06
C GLN A 164 3.69 15.81 0.59
N PRO A 165 2.73 15.68 -0.35
CA PRO A 165 3.01 15.35 -1.74
C PRO A 165 3.93 16.37 -2.44
N GLU A 166 3.82 17.66 -2.08
CA GLU A 166 4.63 18.73 -2.68
C GLU A 166 6.11 18.57 -2.36
N GLN A 167 6.44 18.04 -1.15
CA GLN A 167 7.81 17.84 -0.71
C GLN A 167 8.40 16.50 -1.20
N CYS A 168 7.54 15.60 -1.65
CA CYS A 168 7.91 14.28 -2.13
C CYS A 168 7.97 14.19 -3.66
N ASN A 169 7.99 15.32 -4.36
CA ASN A 169 7.93 15.37 -5.82
C ASN A 169 6.80 14.49 -6.42
N PHE A 170 5.72 14.32 -5.66
CA PHE A 170 4.59 13.47 -6.03
C PHE A 170 3.62 14.21 -6.94
N LYS A 171 3.43 13.69 -8.15
CA LYS A 171 2.52 14.26 -9.15
C LYS A 171 1.45 13.24 -9.50
N PRO A 172 0.27 13.30 -8.86
CA PRO A 172 -0.79 12.34 -9.13
C PRO A 172 -1.25 12.42 -10.59
N ASN A 173 -1.30 11.28 -11.25
CA ASN A 173 -1.79 11.12 -12.62
C ASN A 173 -2.96 10.12 -12.72
N VAL A 174 -3.34 9.53 -11.58
CA VAL A 174 -4.51 8.67 -11.43
C VAL A 174 -5.27 9.12 -10.19
N ILE A 175 -6.57 9.34 -10.31
CA ILE A 175 -7.48 9.54 -9.18
C ILE A 175 -8.55 8.47 -9.25
N LEU A 176 -8.61 7.65 -8.22
CA LEU A 176 -9.56 6.56 -8.09
C LEU A 176 -10.79 7.05 -7.31
N ASN A 177 -11.99 6.87 -7.88
CA ASN A 177 -13.23 7.10 -7.14
C ASN A 177 -13.44 5.99 -6.12
N ILE A 178 -13.56 6.35 -4.85
CA ILE A 178 -13.74 5.42 -3.74
C ILE A 178 -15.07 5.60 -3.01
N ASP A 179 -16.01 6.33 -3.58
CA ASP A 179 -17.31 6.63 -2.95
C ASP A 179 -18.02 5.36 -2.46
N GLU A 180 -18.06 4.32 -3.30
CA GLU A 180 -18.78 3.07 -2.97
C GLU A 180 -18.14 2.24 -1.84
N VAL A 181 -16.87 2.52 -1.49
CA VAL A 181 -16.12 1.81 -0.44
C VAL A 181 -15.62 2.75 0.65
N TRP A 182 -16.01 4.02 0.62
CA TRP A 182 -15.57 5.00 1.61
C TRP A 182 -15.85 4.56 3.05
N GLN A 183 -17.03 4.01 3.30
CA GLN A 183 -17.40 3.53 4.64
C GLN A 183 -16.52 2.35 5.10
N THR A 184 -16.18 1.44 4.18
CA THR A 184 -15.25 0.33 4.47
C THR A 184 -13.86 0.86 4.80
N LYS A 185 -13.34 1.81 4.01
CA LYS A 185 -12.06 2.47 4.31
C LYS A 185 -12.12 3.19 5.66
N ARG A 186 -13.21 3.88 5.96
CA ARG A 186 -13.40 4.60 7.22
C ARG A 186 -13.41 3.66 8.44
N GLN A 187 -14.06 2.50 8.33
CA GLN A 187 -14.02 1.47 9.36
C GLN A 187 -12.60 0.94 9.60
N ALA A 188 -11.80 0.79 8.53
CA ALA A 188 -10.39 0.40 8.68
C ALA A 188 -9.55 1.48 9.39
N PHE A 189 -9.87 2.79 9.25
CA PHE A 189 -9.25 3.85 10.05
C PHE A 189 -9.47 3.62 11.55
N GLU A 190 -10.70 3.28 11.92
CA GLU A 190 -11.10 3.14 13.32
C GLU A 190 -10.43 1.98 14.04
N VAL A 191 -9.93 1.00 13.28
CA VAL A 191 -9.12 -0.10 13.82
C VAL A 191 -7.73 0.39 14.27
N LEU A 192 -7.18 1.44 13.64
CA LEU A 192 -5.83 1.95 13.91
C LEU A 192 -5.82 2.95 15.09
N ALA A 193 -6.13 2.48 16.28
CA ALA A 193 -6.22 3.32 17.48
C ALA A 193 -4.92 4.06 17.82
N ALA A 194 -3.75 3.46 17.51
CA ALA A 194 -2.44 4.06 17.72
C ALA A 194 -2.21 5.35 16.90
N GLN A 195 -2.98 5.56 15.83
CA GLN A 195 -2.84 6.68 14.90
C GLN A 195 -4.13 7.49 14.72
N LYS A 196 -5.01 7.54 15.71
CA LYS A 196 -6.31 8.24 15.66
C LYS A 196 -6.23 9.70 15.19
N HIS A 197 -5.15 10.38 15.46
CA HIS A 197 -4.91 11.78 15.05
C HIS A 197 -4.87 11.97 13.52
N LEU A 198 -4.71 10.89 12.73
CA LEU A 198 -4.68 10.95 11.27
C LEU A 198 -6.06 10.82 10.61
N TRP A 199 -7.10 10.47 11.35
CA TRP A 199 -8.44 10.23 10.79
C TRP A 199 -9.01 11.43 10.04
N ASP A 200 -8.95 12.62 10.65
CA ASP A 200 -9.45 13.85 10.04
C ASP A 200 -8.60 14.27 8.84
N TYR A 201 -7.27 14.14 8.96
CA TYR A 201 -6.37 14.47 7.87
C TYR A 201 -6.69 13.67 6.62
N TYR A 202 -6.72 12.32 6.70
CA TYR A 202 -6.99 11.48 5.53
C TYR A 202 -8.43 11.55 5.03
N THR A 203 -9.38 11.94 5.88
CA THR A 203 -10.74 12.27 5.44
C THR A 203 -10.73 13.51 4.54
N ARG A 204 -10.02 14.57 4.93
CA ARG A 204 -9.88 15.79 4.11
C ARG A 204 -9.12 15.54 2.81
N VAL A 205 -8.06 14.71 2.85
CA VAL A 205 -7.35 14.29 1.64
C VAL A 205 -8.30 13.59 0.66
N ALA A 206 -9.10 12.64 1.14
CA ALA A 206 -10.04 11.91 0.30
C ALA A 206 -11.11 12.84 -0.32
N LEU A 207 -11.65 13.80 0.43
CA LEU A 207 -12.58 14.80 -0.08
C LEU A 207 -11.93 15.71 -1.14
N ASN A 208 -10.71 16.17 -0.89
CA ASN A 208 -9.98 17.01 -1.84
C ASN A 208 -9.72 16.27 -3.16
N ARG A 209 -9.31 14.99 -3.07
CA ARG A 209 -9.06 14.15 -4.26
C ARG A 209 -10.35 13.78 -4.97
N GLY A 210 -11.46 13.59 -4.25
CA GLY A 210 -12.79 13.43 -4.84
C GLY A 210 -13.20 14.65 -5.68
N MET A 211 -13.05 15.85 -5.13
CA MET A 211 -13.35 17.10 -5.83
C MET A 211 -12.46 17.27 -7.07
N GLN A 212 -11.17 16.98 -6.97
CA GLN A 212 -10.24 17.02 -8.10
C GLN A 212 -10.62 16.00 -9.19
N GLY A 213 -10.92 14.75 -8.79
CA GLY A 213 -11.32 13.68 -9.71
C GLY A 213 -12.64 13.98 -10.41
N GLY A 214 -13.63 14.48 -9.68
CA GLY A 214 -14.91 14.90 -10.25
C GLY A 214 -14.75 16.01 -11.28
N ARG A 215 -13.92 17.02 -11.00
CA ARG A 215 -13.64 18.10 -11.95
C ARG A 215 -12.96 17.60 -13.22
N ASN A 216 -12.02 16.67 -13.10
CA ASN A 216 -11.26 16.16 -14.25
C ASN A 216 -12.05 15.19 -15.12
N SER A 217 -12.95 14.40 -14.52
CA SER A 217 -13.75 13.38 -15.23
C SER A 217 -15.13 13.85 -15.67
N GLY A 218 -15.63 14.95 -15.13
CA GLY A 218 -17.01 15.39 -15.29
C GLY A 218 -18.05 14.50 -14.58
N LYS A 219 -17.61 13.55 -13.76
CA LYS A 219 -18.48 12.62 -13.02
C LYS A 219 -18.55 13.03 -11.54
N ALA A 220 -19.69 12.76 -10.87
CA ALA A 220 -19.79 12.96 -9.44
C ALA A 220 -18.77 12.08 -8.71
N MET A 221 -18.01 12.68 -7.80
CA MET A 221 -17.02 12.01 -6.96
C MET A 221 -16.87 12.80 -5.67
N THR A 222 -17.18 12.18 -4.54
CA THR A 222 -17.05 12.79 -3.21
C THR A 222 -15.70 12.46 -2.59
N TYR A 223 -15.31 11.19 -2.68
CA TYR A 223 -14.07 10.69 -2.09
C TYR A 223 -13.17 10.09 -3.17
N GLY A 224 -11.88 10.46 -3.13
CA GLY A 224 -10.88 9.94 -4.07
C GLY A 224 -9.61 9.50 -3.37
N GLU A 225 -8.88 8.61 -4.00
CA GLU A 225 -7.49 8.29 -3.72
C GLU A 225 -6.62 8.66 -4.91
N ALA A 226 -5.49 9.32 -4.65
CA ALA A 226 -4.57 9.73 -5.68
C ALA A 226 -3.36 8.81 -5.76
N TYR A 227 -2.96 8.51 -7.00
CA TYR A 227 -1.79 7.68 -7.30
C TYR A 227 -0.93 8.34 -8.37
N GLN A 228 0.35 8.06 -8.30
CA GLN A 228 1.27 8.31 -9.40
C GLN A 228 1.63 6.97 -10.04
N ARG A 229 1.16 6.74 -11.25
CA ARG A 229 1.60 5.60 -12.04
C ARG A 229 3.04 5.80 -12.47
N LEU A 230 3.89 4.85 -12.13
CA LEU A 230 5.34 4.98 -12.30
C LEU A 230 5.77 4.78 -13.76
N PHE A 231 5.14 3.85 -14.47
CA PHE A 231 5.48 3.52 -15.86
C PHE A 231 4.36 3.96 -16.81
N PRO A 232 4.70 4.35 -18.05
CA PRO A 232 3.69 4.68 -19.07
C PRO A 232 2.71 3.53 -19.29
N GLU A 233 1.49 3.88 -19.62
CA GLU A 233 0.50 2.93 -20.12
C GLU A 233 0.62 2.78 -21.62
N ALA A 234 0.69 1.51 -22.07
CA ALA A 234 0.57 1.21 -23.49
C ALA A 234 -0.91 0.93 -23.80
N LEU A 235 -1.49 1.71 -24.68
CA LEU A 235 -2.88 1.60 -25.12
C LEU A 235 -2.91 1.33 -26.61
N GLU A 236 -3.88 0.53 -27.06
CA GLU A 236 -4.14 0.35 -28.50
C GLU A 236 -4.85 1.56 -29.12
N ARG A 237 -5.61 2.31 -28.32
CA ARG A 237 -6.36 3.50 -28.72
C ARG A 237 -6.42 4.50 -27.58
N LEU A 238 -6.42 5.79 -27.92
CA LEU A 238 -6.87 6.80 -26.98
C LEU A 238 -8.40 6.66 -26.84
N ALA A 239 -8.91 6.63 -25.62
CA ALA A 239 -10.28 6.31 -25.25
C ALA A 239 -11.36 6.89 -26.15
#